data_58caccbb955c1cda2e6a26cc5fefe7a1
#
_entry.id   58caccbb955c1cda2e6a26cc5fefe7a1
#
_cell.length_a   1.000
_cell.length_b   1.000
_cell.length_c   1.000
_cell.angle_alpha   90.00
_cell.angle_beta   90.00
_cell.angle_gamma   90.00
#
_symmetry.space_group_name_H-M   'P 1'
#
loop_
_entity.id
_entity.type
_entity.pdbx_description
1 polymer ?
#
loop_
_entity_poly.entity_id
_entity_poly.type
_entity_poly.pdbx_seq_one_letter_code
_entity_poly.pdbx_strand_id
1 'polypeptide(L)'
;MKRQLTDEEIRQLEQQGCSAEKWENILVHPKFDANNLRHTHFEGDVEIGEGVSISHVGVIKNVAIGDDVTICRVNELTCDKWIDAELCQEGITVGNEAGEPNISFTHSPNEQLDRLNAYRVQSP
;
A
#
# COMPACT_ATOMS: atom_id res chain seq x y z
N MET A 1 2.11 16.54 5.29
CA MET A 1 1.82 15.87 6.58
C MET A 1 0.69 14.87 6.42
N LYS A 2 0.88 13.63 6.83
CA LYS A 2 -0.18 12.61 6.76
C LYS A 2 -1.20 12.81 7.87
N ARG A 3 -2.41 12.33 7.66
CA ARG A 3 -3.52 12.40 8.62
C ARG A 3 -4.18 11.04 8.79
N GLN A 4 -4.98 10.90 9.83
CA GLN A 4 -5.82 9.73 10.01
C GLN A 4 -7.00 9.76 9.05
N LEU A 5 -7.56 8.59 8.77
CA LEU A 5 -8.80 8.46 8.01
C LEU A 5 -9.99 8.99 8.83
N THR A 6 -10.95 9.59 8.16
CA THR A 6 -12.23 9.94 8.80
C THR A 6 -13.10 8.70 8.92
N ASP A 7 -14.08 8.74 9.82
CA ASP A 7 -15.04 7.65 9.97
C ASP A 7 -15.80 7.38 8.67
N GLU A 8 -16.12 8.42 7.93
CA GLU A 8 -16.78 8.29 6.64
C GLU A 8 -15.91 7.59 5.60
N GLU A 9 -14.63 7.94 5.56
CA GLU A 9 -13.69 7.27 4.68
C GLU A 9 -13.54 5.78 5.03
N ILE A 10 -13.47 5.46 6.31
CA ILE A 10 -13.38 4.06 6.77
C ILE A 10 -14.62 3.28 6.31
N ARG A 11 -15.81 3.85 6.49
CA ARG A 11 -17.04 3.18 6.05
C ARG A 11 -17.04 2.94 4.55
N GLN A 12 -16.60 3.93 3.77
CA GLN A 12 -16.48 3.78 2.32
C GLN A 12 -15.50 2.68 1.95
N LEU A 13 -14.33 2.66 2.58
CA LEU A 13 -13.32 1.64 2.31
C LEU A 13 -13.84 0.24 2.64
N GLU A 14 -14.55 0.09 3.75
CA GLU A 14 -15.14 -1.19 4.11
C GLU A 14 -16.19 -1.64 3.08
N GLN A 15 -16.98 -0.72 2.56
CA GLN A 15 -17.93 -1.02 1.48
C GLN A 15 -17.24 -1.43 0.19
N GLN A 16 -16.02 -0.96 -0.03
CA GLN A 16 -15.21 -1.30 -1.19
C GLN A 16 -14.37 -2.56 -1.00
N GLY A 17 -14.62 -3.31 0.07
CA GLY A 17 -13.94 -4.57 0.34
C GLY A 17 -12.61 -4.41 1.07
N CYS A 18 -12.32 -3.24 1.60
CA CYS A 18 -11.11 -3.01 2.39
C CYS A 18 -11.35 -3.33 3.85
N SER A 19 -10.29 -3.72 4.54
CA SER A 19 -10.30 -3.95 5.99
C SER A 19 -8.95 -3.60 6.58
N ALA A 20 -8.89 -3.47 7.89
CA ALA A 20 -7.65 -3.19 8.58
C ALA A 20 -7.67 -3.82 9.96
N GLU A 21 -6.50 -4.23 10.42
CA GLU A 21 -6.32 -4.68 11.81
C GLU A 21 -6.66 -3.53 12.76
N LYS A 22 -6.13 -2.34 12.48
CA LYS A 22 -6.41 -1.11 13.22
C LYS A 22 -6.40 0.07 12.26
N TRP A 23 -7.56 0.60 11.95
CA TRP A 23 -7.67 1.75 11.04
C TRP A 23 -6.89 2.98 11.53
N GLU A 24 -6.76 3.16 12.84
CA GLU A 24 -6.01 4.29 13.41
C GLU A 24 -4.52 4.27 13.08
N ASN A 25 -3.98 3.14 12.65
CA ASN A 25 -2.58 3.01 12.24
C ASN A 25 -2.36 3.26 10.76
N ILE A 26 -3.41 3.57 10.03
CA ILE A 26 -3.33 3.89 8.60
C ILE A 26 -3.37 5.41 8.45
N LEU A 27 -2.29 5.99 7.98
CA LEU A 27 -2.20 7.43 7.76
C LEU A 27 -2.19 7.73 6.27
N VAL A 28 -2.86 8.80 5.88
CA VAL A 28 -3.05 9.14 4.47
C VAL A 28 -2.66 10.60 4.20
N HIS A 29 -2.33 10.89 2.94
CA HIS A 29 -2.11 12.24 2.47
C HIS A 29 -3.38 13.08 2.70
N PRO A 30 -3.26 14.38 3.02
CA PRO A 30 -4.46 15.24 3.21
C PRO A 30 -5.45 15.20 2.05
N LYS A 31 -4.98 14.98 0.83
CA LYS A 31 -5.82 14.89 -0.38
C LYS A 31 -6.16 13.45 -0.77
N PHE A 32 -6.04 12.51 0.16
CA PHE A 32 -6.36 11.11 -0.10
C PHE A 32 -7.78 10.94 -0.65
N ASP A 33 -7.91 10.07 -1.65
CA ASP A 33 -9.20 9.73 -2.26
C ASP A 33 -9.51 8.25 -1.99
N ALA A 34 -10.51 8.01 -1.15
CA ALA A 34 -10.91 6.66 -0.78
C ALA A 34 -11.45 5.83 -1.97
N ASN A 35 -11.87 6.47 -3.05
CA ASN A 35 -12.36 5.75 -4.23
C ASN A 35 -11.29 4.88 -4.90
N ASN A 36 -10.03 5.15 -4.63
CA ASN A 36 -8.91 4.48 -5.31
C ASN A 36 -8.43 3.21 -4.60
N LEU A 37 -9.04 2.83 -3.48
CA LEU A 37 -8.65 1.63 -2.74
C LEU A 37 -9.77 0.59 -2.73
N ARG A 38 -9.47 -0.64 -3.13
CA ARG A 38 -10.45 -1.73 -3.21
C ARG A 38 -9.84 -3.06 -2.80
N HIS A 39 -10.62 -3.90 -2.11
CA HIS A 39 -10.29 -5.30 -1.84
C HIS A 39 -8.88 -5.48 -1.29
N THR A 40 -8.56 -4.74 -0.25
CA THR A 40 -7.22 -4.74 0.35
C THR A 40 -7.32 -4.78 1.88
N HIS A 41 -6.50 -5.62 2.50
CA HIS A 41 -6.41 -5.68 3.95
C HIS A 41 -5.10 -5.03 4.42
N PHE A 42 -5.20 -4.22 5.47
CA PHE A 42 -4.06 -3.51 6.05
C PHE A 42 -3.74 -4.02 7.44
N GLU A 43 -2.46 -4.20 7.75
CA GLU A 43 -1.96 -4.56 9.07
C GLU A 43 -0.80 -3.65 9.46
N GLY A 44 -0.54 -3.56 10.76
CA GLY A 44 0.55 -2.73 11.27
C GLY A 44 0.39 -1.26 10.89
N ASP A 45 1.51 -0.60 10.66
CA ASP A 45 1.55 0.80 10.29
C ASP A 45 1.66 0.95 8.78
N VAL A 46 0.79 1.76 8.19
CA VAL A 46 0.80 2.02 6.74
C VAL A 46 0.62 3.51 6.50
N GLU A 47 1.41 4.07 5.60
CA GLU A 47 1.24 5.44 5.13
C GLU A 47 0.96 5.43 3.64
N ILE A 48 -0.01 6.23 3.22
CA ILE A 48 -0.47 6.27 1.83
C ILE A 48 -0.37 7.68 1.28
N GLY A 49 0.37 7.83 0.18
CA GLY A 49 0.57 9.11 -0.49
C GLY A 49 -0.64 9.58 -1.30
N GLU A 50 -0.49 10.73 -1.94
CA GLU A 50 -1.50 11.30 -2.83
C GLU A 50 -1.58 10.51 -4.13
N GLY A 51 -2.79 10.30 -4.65
CA GLY A 51 -2.98 9.67 -5.96
C GLY A 51 -2.70 8.17 -5.99
N VAL A 52 -2.57 7.52 -4.85
CA VAL A 52 -2.31 6.09 -4.77
C VAL A 52 -3.55 5.30 -5.14
N SER A 53 -3.38 4.27 -5.97
CA SER A 53 -4.43 3.31 -6.32
C SER A 53 -4.01 1.92 -5.86
N ILE A 54 -4.87 1.25 -5.10
CA ILE A 54 -4.59 -0.09 -4.59
C ILE A 54 -5.82 -0.97 -4.83
N SER A 55 -5.62 -2.13 -5.43
CA SER A 55 -6.71 -3.06 -5.65
C SER A 55 -6.26 -4.51 -5.59
N HIS A 56 -7.09 -5.35 -4.97
CA HIS A 56 -6.87 -6.78 -4.92
C HIS A 56 -5.50 -7.14 -4.32
N VAL A 57 -5.20 -6.57 -3.16
CA VAL A 57 -3.99 -6.88 -2.40
C VAL A 57 -4.39 -7.61 -1.13
N GLY A 58 -3.84 -8.80 -0.92
CA GLY A 58 -4.20 -9.64 0.22
C GLY A 58 -3.88 -8.97 1.55
N VAL A 59 -2.65 -8.47 1.70
CA VAL A 59 -2.26 -7.72 2.89
C VAL A 59 -1.15 -6.73 2.56
N ILE A 60 -1.26 -5.52 3.12
CA ILE A 60 -0.20 -4.51 3.15
C ILE A 60 0.14 -4.26 4.61
N LYS A 61 1.40 -4.42 4.98
CA LYS A 61 1.81 -4.34 6.38
C LYS A 61 3.14 -3.62 6.53
N ASN A 62 3.18 -2.62 7.40
CA ASN A 62 4.38 -1.88 7.77
C ASN A 62 5.08 -1.25 6.57
N VAL A 63 4.33 -0.55 5.73
CA VAL A 63 4.81 -0.01 4.46
C VAL A 63 4.41 1.45 4.31
N ALA A 64 5.35 2.28 3.85
CA ALA A 64 5.07 3.65 3.42
C ALA A 64 5.00 3.68 1.90
N ILE A 65 3.90 4.18 1.35
CA ILE A 65 3.63 4.20 -0.08
C ILE A 65 3.69 5.64 -0.57
N GLY A 66 4.56 5.89 -1.55
CA GLY A 66 4.75 7.23 -2.13
C GLY A 66 3.57 7.68 -2.98
N ASP A 67 3.66 8.93 -3.48
CA ASP A 67 2.60 9.51 -4.28
C ASP A 67 2.48 8.82 -5.65
N ASP A 68 1.28 8.79 -6.20
CA ASP A 68 0.98 8.28 -7.54
C ASP A 68 1.40 6.82 -7.77
N VAL A 69 1.50 6.02 -6.70
CA VAL A 69 1.83 4.61 -6.78
C VAL A 69 0.57 3.80 -7.06
N THR A 70 0.70 2.81 -7.93
CA THR A 70 -0.37 1.84 -8.21
C THR A 70 0.08 0.46 -7.76
N ILE A 71 -0.74 -0.20 -6.93
CA ILE A 71 -0.48 -1.57 -6.46
C ILE A 71 -1.71 -2.41 -6.78
N CYS A 72 -1.52 -3.49 -7.52
CA CYS A 72 -2.65 -4.37 -7.87
C CYS A 72 -2.22 -5.83 -7.96
N ARG A 73 -3.13 -6.70 -7.53
CA ARG A 73 -2.97 -8.16 -7.65
C ARG A 73 -1.70 -8.68 -6.99
N VAL A 74 -1.44 -8.19 -5.79
CA VAL A 74 -0.32 -8.65 -4.97
C VAL A 74 -0.89 -9.41 -3.78
N ASN A 75 -0.41 -10.61 -3.54
CA ASN A 75 -0.90 -11.39 -2.41
C ASN A 75 -0.46 -10.77 -1.07
N GLU A 76 0.83 -10.45 -0.96
CA GLU A 76 1.38 -9.82 0.24
C GLU A 76 2.40 -8.76 -0.12
N LEU A 77 2.28 -7.60 0.50
CA LEU A 77 3.28 -6.53 0.44
C LEU A 77 3.58 -6.15 1.89
N THR A 78 4.56 -6.81 2.48
CA THR A 78 4.78 -6.74 3.92
C THR A 78 6.23 -6.49 4.30
N CYS A 79 6.41 -5.79 5.41
CA CYS A 79 7.70 -5.65 6.06
C CYS A 79 7.59 -6.20 7.49
N ASP A 80 8.66 -6.76 8.01
CA ASP A 80 8.65 -7.37 9.35
C ASP A 80 8.43 -6.35 10.45
N LYS A 81 8.83 -5.09 10.24
CA LYS A 81 8.55 -3.99 11.17
C LYS A 81 8.54 -2.68 10.42
N TRP A 82 7.88 -1.68 11.00
CA TRP A 82 7.85 -0.33 10.45
C TRP A 82 9.25 0.27 10.39
N ILE A 83 9.55 0.91 9.26
CA ILE A 83 10.73 1.74 9.10
C ILE A 83 10.29 3.09 8.53
N ASP A 84 10.95 4.16 8.97
CA ASP A 84 10.64 5.50 8.50
C ASP A 84 11.34 5.76 7.16
N ALA A 85 10.93 5.00 6.15
CA ALA A 85 11.46 5.14 4.80
C ALA A 85 10.36 4.78 3.81
N GLU A 86 10.26 5.57 2.76
CA GLU A 86 9.26 5.38 1.73
C GLU A 86 9.62 4.16 0.88
N LEU A 87 8.83 3.12 1.02
CA LEU A 87 9.10 1.84 0.39
C LEU A 87 8.76 1.85 -1.10
N CYS A 88 7.59 2.37 -1.43
CA CYS A 88 7.15 2.47 -2.81
C CYS A 88 7.42 3.87 -3.31
N GLN A 89 8.37 4.00 -4.21
CA GLN A 89 8.73 5.31 -4.78
C GLN A 89 7.59 5.90 -5.59
N GLU A 90 7.56 7.21 -5.67
CA GLU A 90 6.56 7.96 -6.41
C GLU A 90 6.42 7.47 -7.86
N GLY A 91 5.19 7.32 -8.29
CA GLY A 91 4.85 7.04 -9.69
C GLY A 91 5.08 5.62 -10.18
N ILE A 92 5.50 4.67 -9.34
CA ILE A 92 5.72 3.30 -9.79
C ILE A 92 4.43 2.48 -9.76
N THR A 93 4.42 1.42 -10.55
CA THR A 93 3.34 0.43 -10.53
C THR A 93 3.91 -0.89 -10.03
N VAL A 94 3.27 -1.47 -9.04
CA VAL A 94 3.64 -2.76 -8.44
C VAL A 94 2.50 -3.74 -8.67
N GLY A 95 2.82 -4.92 -9.16
CA GLY A 95 1.83 -5.96 -9.37
C GLY A 95 2.24 -6.92 -10.47
N ASN A 96 1.39 -7.89 -10.75
CA ASN A 96 1.70 -8.91 -11.73
C ASN A 96 0.41 -9.46 -12.33
N GLU A 97 0.27 -9.35 -13.65
CA GLU A 97 -0.89 -9.87 -14.34
C GLU A 97 -0.93 -11.40 -14.38
N ALA A 98 0.22 -12.05 -14.27
CA ALA A 98 0.33 -13.50 -14.36
C ALA A 98 0.14 -14.21 -13.02
N GLY A 99 0.10 -13.47 -11.91
CA GLY A 99 -0.03 -14.08 -10.60
C GLY A 99 -0.02 -13.06 -9.47
N GLU A 100 -0.15 -13.56 -8.26
CA GLU A 100 -0.21 -12.75 -7.03
C GLU A 100 1.05 -13.01 -6.21
N PRO A 101 2.16 -12.32 -6.50
CA PRO A 101 3.41 -12.58 -5.79
C PRO A 101 3.35 -12.18 -4.32
N ASN A 102 4.12 -12.87 -3.51
CA ASN A 102 4.36 -12.48 -2.15
C ASN A 102 5.61 -11.59 -2.13
N ILE A 103 5.44 -10.35 -1.68
CA ILE A 103 6.53 -9.39 -1.57
C ILE A 103 6.76 -9.12 -0.10
N SER A 104 7.73 -9.80 0.49
CA SER A 104 8.08 -9.65 1.89
C SER A 104 9.44 -9.01 2.01
N PHE A 105 9.55 -8.03 2.87
CA PHE A 105 10.77 -7.27 3.05
C PHE A 105 11.34 -7.45 4.45
N THR A 106 12.66 -7.31 4.54
CA THR A 106 13.31 -7.05 5.80
C THR A 106 13.20 -5.56 6.11
N HIS A 107 13.70 -5.14 7.26
CA HIS A 107 13.70 -3.73 7.65
C HIS A 107 14.85 -2.92 7.02
N SER A 108 15.48 -3.42 5.96
CA SER A 108 16.53 -2.68 5.23
C SER A 108 15.92 -1.89 4.07
N PRO A 109 15.99 -0.54 4.09
CA PRO A 109 15.38 0.26 3.02
C PRO A 109 15.93 -0.07 1.62
N ASN A 110 17.23 -0.31 1.51
CA ASN A 110 17.86 -0.59 0.22
C ASN A 110 17.37 -1.91 -0.36
N GLU A 111 17.30 -2.94 0.46
CA GLU A 111 16.78 -4.24 0.03
C GLU A 111 15.33 -4.15 -0.38
N GLN A 112 14.53 -3.38 0.35
CA GLN A 112 13.12 -3.18 0.05
C GLN A 112 12.94 -2.56 -1.33
N LEU A 113 13.68 -1.51 -1.64
CA LEU A 113 13.59 -0.84 -2.93
C LEU A 113 14.02 -1.76 -4.08
N ASP A 114 15.11 -2.50 -3.90
CA ASP A 114 15.60 -3.43 -4.92
C ASP A 114 14.58 -4.54 -5.21
N ARG A 115 14.01 -5.11 -4.17
CA ARG A 115 13.01 -6.16 -4.31
C ARG A 115 11.73 -5.64 -4.94
N LEU A 116 11.29 -4.46 -4.53
CA LEU A 116 10.09 -3.85 -5.08
C LEU A 116 10.25 -3.59 -6.57
N ASN A 117 11.40 -3.09 -6.99
CA ASN A 117 11.69 -2.85 -8.38
C ASN A 117 11.64 -4.14 -9.22
N ALA A 118 11.99 -5.28 -8.63
CA ALA A 118 11.91 -6.58 -9.31
C ALA A 118 10.46 -7.00 -9.61
N TYR A 119 9.50 -6.49 -8.85
CA TYR A 119 8.06 -6.78 -9.04
C TYR A 119 7.32 -5.68 -9.79
N ARG A 120 8.06 -4.68 -10.24
CA ARG A 120 7.46 -3.57 -10.96
C ARG A 120 6.88 -4.05 -12.28
N VAL A 121 5.60 -3.73 -12.52
CA VAL A 121 4.98 -3.99 -13.81
C VAL A 121 5.53 -2.99 -14.81
N GLN A 122 6.08 -3.50 -15.89
CA GLN A 122 6.51 -2.62 -16.97
C GLN A 122 5.31 -2.29 -17.83
N SER A 123 5.09 -1.02 -18.04
CA SER A 123 4.01 -0.57 -18.91
C SER A 123 4.23 -1.15 -20.30
N PRO A 124 3.16 -1.68 -20.91
CA PRO A 124 3.25 -2.14 -22.30
C PRO A 124 3.59 -0.98 -23.24
#